data_4e4323a6417bc3a126c93cf38a8e24ff
#
_entry.id   4e4323a6417bc3a126c93cf38a8e24ff
#
_cell.length_a   1.000
_cell.length_b   1.000
_cell.length_c   1.000
_cell.angle_alpha   90.00
_cell.angle_beta   90.00
_cell.angle_gamma   90.00
#
_symmetry.space_group_name_H-M   'P 1'
#
loop_
_entity.id
_entity.type
_entity.pdbx_description
1 polymer ?
#
loop_
_entity_poly.entity_id
_entity_poly.type
_entity_poly.pdbx_seq_one_letter_code
_entity_poly.pdbx_strand_id
1 'polypeptide(L)'
;SQQNIDIAIEMQEARDIPIKVAVLDDEGNETGEMVETGETVKGVAKENHYLLKMALYSELKMDLYVLPIVEKLAQNYPKKKYWTQLSALYGQEDRQLDQMGALEAAYDDRLLDKQREFTALSQLLFMFENPRKAAKVIEDGLNQGIVKAEEKTLKAAAQYWHSSKELERAKPYYKKAAKVSKEGELY
;
A
#
# COMPACT_ATOMS: atom_id res chain seq x y z
N SER A 1 13.72 18.03 -22.65
CA SER A 1 14.19 18.74 -21.46
C SER A 1 13.19 18.60 -20.34
N GLN A 2 13.61 18.78 -19.11
CA GLN A 2 12.76 18.76 -17.90
C GLN A 2 11.54 19.68 -18.06
N GLN A 3 11.76 20.88 -18.52
CA GLN A 3 10.71 21.90 -18.73
C GLN A 3 9.57 21.38 -19.65
N ASN A 4 9.90 20.67 -20.72
CA ASN A 4 8.87 20.12 -21.62
C ASN A 4 8.03 19.01 -20.98
N ILE A 5 8.62 18.24 -20.06
CA ILE A 5 7.92 17.20 -19.32
C ILE A 5 6.99 17.81 -18.26
N ASP A 6 7.46 18.86 -17.57
CA ASP A 6 6.65 19.58 -16.60
C ASP A 6 5.43 20.21 -17.27
N ILE A 7 5.62 20.90 -18.38
CA ILE A 7 4.53 21.47 -19.19
C ILE A 7 3.55 20.39 -19.65
N ALA A 8 4.04 19.24 -20.13
CA ALA A 8 3.17 18.16 -20.60
C ALA A 8 2.32 17.55 -19.46
N ILE A 9 2.89 17.44 -18.26
CA ILE A 9 2.15 16.97 -17.07
C ILE A 9 1.10 18.01 -16.68
N GLU A 10 1.49 19.26 -16.51
CA GLU A 10 0.59 20.36 -16.13
C GLU A 10 -0.59 20.51 -17.11
N MET A 11 -0.34 20.45 -18.40
CA MET A 11 -1.39 20.53 -19.42
C MET A 11 -2.38 19.36 -19.33
N GLN A 12 -1.94 18.17 -18.94
CA GLN A 12 -2.82 17.01 -18.80
C GLN A 12 -3.60 17.05 -17.48
N GLU A 13 -2.95 17.44 -16.38
CA GLU A 13 -3.59 17.58 -15.07
C GLU A 13 -4.57 18.77 -15.01
N ALA A 14 -4.37 19.81 -15.85
CA ALA A 14 -5.25 20.97 -15.92
C ALA A 14 -6.57 20.69 -16.66
N ARG A 15 -6.66 19.62 -17.44
CA ARG A 15 -7.87 19.29 -18.20
C ARG A 15 -9.03 18.96 -17.26
N ASP A 16 -10.19 19.51 -17.58
CA ASP A 16 -11.46 19.06 -17.04
C ASP A 16 -12.06 18.02 -17.99
N ILE A 17 -12.22 16.81 -17.50
CA ILE A 17 -12.75 15.66 -18.26
C ILE A 17 -14.19 15.45 -17.81
N PRO A 18 -15.19 15.52 -18.71
CA PRO A 18 -16.58 15.31 -18.36
C PRO A 18 -16.79 13.86 -17.89
N ILE A 19 -17.51 13.72 -16.80
CA ILE A 19 -17.94 12.41 -16.30
C ILE A 19 -19.09 11.93 -17.17
N LYS A 20 -18.95 10.70 -17.70
CA LYS A 20 -19.99 10.02 -18.49
C LYS A 20 -20.45 8.80 -17.71
N VAL A 21 -21.75 8.58 -17.70
CA VAL A 21 -22.39 7.40 -17.12
C VAL A 21 -23.10 6.60 -18.19
N ALA A 22 -23.13 5.29 -18.04
CA ALA A 22 -23.86 4.42 -18.93
C ALA A 22 -25.39 4.65 -18.79
N VAL A 23 -26.08 4.68 -19.90
CA VAL A 23 -27.55 4.68 -19.92
C VAL A 23 -28.02 3.26 -19.72
N LEU A 24 -28.92 3.06 -18.76
CA LEU A 24 -29.55 1.76 -18.51
C LEU A 24 -30.92 1.73 -19.19
N ASP A 25 -31.33 0.55 -19.69
CA ASP A 25 -32.67 0.29 -20.14
C ASP A 25 -33.65 0.10 -18.97
N ASP A 26 -34.92 -0.12 -19.25
CA ASP A 26 -35.97 -0.31 -18.23
C ASP A 26 -35.77 -1.60 -17.39
N GLU A 27 -34.92 -2.51 -17.84
CA GLU A 27 -34.54 -3.75 -17.15
C GLU A 27 -33.25 -3.61 -16.33
N GLY A 28 -32.55 -2.44 -16.43
CA GLY A 28 -31.32 -2.12 -15.70
C GLY A 28 -30.04 -2.60 -16.41
N ASN A 29 -30.10 -2.97 -17.70
CA ASN A 29 -28.92 -3.34 -18.49
C ASN A 29 -28.32 -2.12 -19.18
N GLU A 30 -26.99 -2.13 -19.38
CA GLU A 30 -26.32 -1.05 -20.12
C GLU A 30 -26.73 -1.05 -21.59
N THR A 31 -27.23 0.08 -22.09
CA THR A 31 -27.63 0.24 -23.50
C THR A 31 -26.46 0.42 -24.45
N GLY A 32 -25.26 0.64 -23.92
CA GLY A 32 -24.07 1.03 -24.68
C GLY A 32 -23.97 2.53 -24.98
N GLU A 33 -24.97 3.31 -24.61
CA GLU A 33 -24.92 4.77 -24.68
C GLU A 33 -24.32 5.38 -23.40
N MET A 34 -23.61 6.52 -23.56
CA MET A 34 -23.01 7.25 -22.47
C MET A 34 -23.52 8.69 -22.45
N VAL A 35 -23.97 9.15 -21.30
CA VAL A 35 -24.48 10.51 -21.09
C VAL A 35 -23.54 11.27 -20.15
N GLU A 36 -23.24 12.53 -20.50
CA GLU A 36 -22.46 13.42 -19.63
C GLU A 36 -23.32 13.88 -18.44
N THR A 37 -22.75 13.76 -17.23
CA THR A 37 -23.46 14.13 -15.99
C THR A 37 -23.49 15.64 -15.74
N GLY A 38 -22.71 16.40 -16.49
CA GLY A 38 -22.46 17.83 -16.24
C GLY A 38 -21.35 18.07 -15.22
N GLU A 39 -20.83 17.04 -14.59
CA GLU A 39 -19.68 17.09 -13.68
C GLU A 39 -18.39 16.80 -14.44
N THR A 40 -17.25 17.27 -13.90
CA THR A 40 -15.92 17.03 -14.48
C THR A 40 -14.97 16.50 -13.42
N VAL A 41 -13.98 15.71 -13.84
CA VAL A 41 -12.83 15.32 -13.03
C VAL A 41 -11.56 15.90 -13.64
N LYS A 42 -10.56 16.17 -12.80
CA LYS A 42 -9.25 16.59 -13.29
C LYS A 42 -8.57 15.48 -14.07
N GLY A 43 -7.93 15.86 -15.15
CA GLY A 43 -7.13 14.94 -15.95
C GLY A 43 -5.94 14.39 -15.17
N VAL A 44 -5.46 13.24 -15.60
CA VAL A 44 -4.26 12.60 -15.06
C VAL A 44 -3.22 12.53 -16.16
N ALA A 45 -1.99 12.95 -15.88
CA ALA A 45 -0.90 12.82 -16.83
C ALA A 45 -0.55 11.34 -17.05
N LYS A 46 -0.10 10.99 -18.26
CA LYS A 46 0.25 9.59 -18.58
C LYS A 46 1.37 9.08 -17.68
N GLU A 47 1.29 7.81 -17.27
CA GLU A 47 2.29 7.14 -16.42
C GLU A 47 3.72 7.38 -16.91
N ASN A 48 3.94 7.27 -18.23
CA ASN A 48 5.26 7.46 -18.82
C ASN A 48 5.85 8.86 -18.62
N HIS A 49 5.04 9.90 -18.49
CA HIS A 49 5.52 11.26 -18.22
C HIS A 49 6.08 11.36 -16.80
N TYR A 50 5.38 10.78 -15.81
CA TYR A 50 5.90 10.72 -14.45
C TYR A 50 7.17 9.86 -14.34
N LEU A 51 7.22 8.73 -15.04
CA LEU A 51 8.42 7.87 -15.07
C LEU A 51 9.62 8.58 -15.68
N LEU A 52 9.42 9.30 -16.77
CA LEU A 52 10.49 10.08 -17.42
C LEU A 52 10.97 11.23 -16.51
N LYS A 53 10.03 11.93 -15.86
CA LYS A 53 10.36 12.96 -14.88
C LYS A 53 11.15 12.41 -13.70
N MET A 54 10.72 11.26 -13.15
CA MET A 54 11.40 10.56 -12.05
C MET A 54 12.83 10.17 -12.45
N ALA A 55 13.01 9.56 -13.64
CA ALA A 55 14.33 9.16 -14.15
C ALA A 55 15.26 10.38 -14.28
N LEU A 56 14.74 11.49 -14.80
CA LEU A 56 15.50 12.71 -14.95
C LEU A 56 15.98 13.29 -13.62
N TYR A 57 15.10 13.34 -12.60
CA TYR A 57 15.49 13.82 -11.28
C TYR A 57 16.48 12.88 -10.58
N SER A 58 16.34 11.57 -10.75
CA SER A 58 17.30 10.60 -10.23
C SER A 58 18.70 10.77 -10.88
N GLU A 59 18.73 11.01 -12.18
CA GLU A 59 20.00 11.24 -12.92
C GLU A 59 20.69 12.54 -12.49
N LEU A 60 19.90 13.57 -12.18
CA LEU A 60 20.37 14.85 -11.66
C LEU A 60 20.70 14.83 -10.16
N LYS A 61 20.52 13.70 -9.48
CA LYS A 61 20.66 13.52 -8.02
C LYS A 61 19.78 14.50 -7.21
N MET A 62 18.59 14.76 -7.74
CA MET A 62 17.59 15.64 -7.11
C MET A 62 16.56 14.82 -6.36
N ASP A 63 16.99 14.00 -5.41
CA ASP A 63 16.20 12.98 -4.72
C ASP A 63 14.95 13.54 -4.04
N LEU A 64 15.02 14.77 -3.53
CA LEU A 64 13.88 15.48 -2.91
C LEU A 64 12.66 15.63 -3.85
N TYR A 65 12.89 15.65 -5.16
CA TYR A 65 11.83 15.79 -6.15
C TYR A 65 11.26 14.44 -6.62
N VAL A 66 11.87 13.32 -6.23
CA VAL A 66 11.42 11.98 -6.59
C VAL A 66 10.16 11.60 -5.80
N LEU A 67 10.13 11.87 -4.50
CA LEU A 67 9.02 11.50 -3.63
C LEU A 67 7.65 11.99 -4.13
N PRO A 68 7.44 13.29 -4.44
CA PRO A 68 6.15 13.78 -4.94
C PRO A 68 5.71 13.11 -6.25
N ILE A 69 6.65 12.69 -7.09
CA ILE A 69 6.34 11.99 -8.34
C ILE A 69 5.87 10.57 -8.06
N VAL A 70 6.51 9.88 -7.12
CA VAL A 70 6.10 8.51 -6.70
C VAL A 70 4.74 8.55 -6.01
N GLU A 71 4.43 9.60 -5.23
CA GLU A 71 3.09 9.82 -4.65
C GLU A 71 2.03 9.91 -5.76
N LYS A 72 2.26 10.73 -6.79
CA LYS A 72 1.37 10.84 -7.95
C LYS A 72 1.23 9.51 -8.70
N LEU A 73 2.33 8.76 -8.87
CA LEU A 73 2.31 7.45 -9.50
C LEU A 73 1.50 6.43 -8.69
N ALA A 74 1.67 6.40 -7.37
CA ALA A 74 0.94 5.49 -6.50
C ALA A 74 -0.57 5.78 -6.49
N GLN A 75 -0.96 7.07 -6.44
CA GLN A 75 -2.35 7.51 -6.44
C GLN A 75 -3.07 7.26 -7.78
N ASN A 76 -2.43 7.62 -8.89
CA ASN A 76 -3.07 7.58 -10.21
C ASN A 76 -2.91 6.23 -10.92
N TYR A 77 -1.89 5.45 -10.55
CA TYR A 77 -1.55 4.16 -11.14
C TYR A 77 -1.23 3.15 -10.03
N PRO A 78 -2.23 2.67 -9.28
CA PRO A 78 -2.03 1.85 -8.08
C PRO A 78 -1.40 0.50 -8.41
N LYS A 79 -0.08 0.49 -8.61
CA LYS A 79 0.74 -0.68 -8.86
C LYS A 79 1.63 -0.95 -7.66
N LYS A 80 1.83 -2.21 -7.31
CA LYS A 80 2.71 -2.63 -6.21
C LYS A 80 4.04 -1.88 -6.17
N LYS A 81 4.71 -1.76 -7.33
CA LYS A 81 6.02 -1.12 -7.43
C LYS A 81 6.06 0.31 -6.88
N TYR A 82 4.98 1.07 -7.07
CA TYR A 82 4.90 2.46 -6.60
C TYR A 82 4.64 2.53 -5.10
N TRP A 83 3.71 1.73 -4.59
CA TRP A 83 3.45 1.66 -3.15
C TRP A 83 4.67 1.21 -2.36
N THR A 84 5.39 0.18 -2.84
CA THR A 84 6.61 -0.31 -2.18
C THR A 84 7.76 0.67 -2.27
N GLN A 85 7.91 1.39 -3.39
CA GLN A 85 8.89 2.46 -3.55
C GLN A 85 8.56 3.64 -2.63
N LEU A 86 7.29 4.05 -2.58
CA LEU A 86 6.81 5.11 -1.71
C LEU A 86 7.07 4.81 -0.24
N SER A 87 6.73 3.59 0.19
CA SER A 87 7.05 3.14 1.56
C SER A 87 8.55 3.18 1.87
N ALA A 88 9.40 2.81 0.91
CA ALA A 88 10.85 2.87 1.11
C ALA A 88 11.35 4.32 1.24
N LEU A 89 10.86 5.23 0.40
CA LEU A 89 11.22 6.66 0.46
C LEU A 89 10.77 7.30 1.77
N TYR A 90 9.54 7.06 2.21
CA TYR A 90 9.06 7.55 3.51
C TYR A 90 9.89 7.00 4.67
N GLY A 91 10.30 5.72 4.60
CA GLY A 91 11.18 5.15 5.61
C GLY A 91 12.57 5.77 5.65
N GLN A 92 13.13 6.22 4.50
CA GLN A 92 14.41 6.94 4.43
C GLN A 92 14.31 8.35 5.03
N GLU A 93 13.14 8.98 4.94
CA GLU A 93 12.87 10.30 5.50
C GLU A 93 12.37 10.26 6.98
N ASP A 94 12.38 9.08 7.61
CA ASP A 94 11.85 8.84 8.97
C ASP A 94 10.34 9.19 9.10
N ARG A 95 9.61 9.18 8.01
CA ARG A 95 8.17 9.43 7.93
C ARG A 95 7.39 8.13 8.11
N GLN A 96 7.48 7.54 9.29
CA GLN A 96 6.97 6.19 9.57
C GLN A 96 5.45 6.06 9.46
N LEU A 97 4.69 7.11 9.75
CA LEU A 97 3.24 7.11 9.59
C LEU A 97 2.84 7.04 8.11
N ASP A 98 3.52 7.82 7.26
CA ASP A 98 3.30 7.79 5.82
C ASP A 98 3.77 6.47 5.21
N GLN A 99 4.88 5.93 5.71
CA GLN A 99 5.37 4.60 5.35
C GLN A 99 4.33 3.52 5.63
N MET A 100 3.71 3.57 6.82
CA MET A 100 2.62 2.66 7.19
C MET A 100 1.44 2.81 6.22
N GLY A 101 1.01 4.05 5.95
CA GLY A 101 -0.11 4.33 5.03
C GLY A 101 0.13 3.78 3.62
N ALA A 102 1.35 3.91 3.09
CA ALA A 102 1.70 3.35 1.77
C ALA A 102 1.65 1.81 1.74
N LEU A 103 2.15 1.14 2.79
CA LEU A 103 2.06 -0.31 2.91
C LEU A 103 0.62 -0.79 3.15
N GLU A 104 -0.16 -0.02 3.90
CA GLU A 104 -1.56 -0.31 4.18
C GLU A 104 -2.40 -0.24 2.90
N ALA A 105 -2.23 0.80 2.08
CA ALA A 105 -2.86 0.90 0.77
C ALA A 105 -2.51 -0.30 -0.13
N ALA A 106 -1.24 -0.69 -0.17
CA ALA A 106 -0.81 -1.88 -0.92
C ALA A 106 -1.41 -3.18 -0.37
N TYR A 107 -1.60 -3.29 0.95
CA TYR A 107 -2.23 -4.44 1.59
C TYR A 107 -3.72 -4.52 1.26
N ASP A 108 -4.45 -3.40 1.36
CA ASP A 108 -5.88 -3.32 1.08
C ASP A 108 -6.18 -3.67 -0.39
N ASP A 109 -5.30 -3.27 -1.32
CA ASP A 109 -5.34 -3.64 -2.74
C ASP A 109 -4.81 -5.06 -3.04
N ARG A 110 -4.43 -5.85 -2.00
CA ARG A 110 -3.88 -7.21 -2.11
C ARG A 110 -2.61 -7.30 -2.97
N LEU A 111 -1.80 -6.26 -2.95
CA LEU A 111 -0.56 -6.16 -3.73
C LEU A 111 0.67 -6.69 -2.99
N LEU A 112 0.59 -6.93 -1.68
CA LEU A 112 1.71 -7.47 -0.90
C LEU A 112 1.91 -8.95 -1.19
N ASP A 113 3.15 -9.35 -1.53
CA ASP A 113 3.51 -10.72 -1.86
C ASP A 113 4.82 -11.19 -1.22
N LYS A 114 5.41 -10.37 -0.32
CA LYS A 114 6.67 -10.70 0.36
C LYS A 114 6.51 -10.65 1.87
N GLN A 115 7.12 -11.61 2.55
CA GLN A 115 7.14 -11.68 4.01
C GLN A 115 7.55 -10.35 4.66
N ARG A 116 8.60 -9.69 4.15
CA ARG A 116 9.09 -8.44 4.69
C ARG A 116 8.05 -7.32 4.67
N GLU A 117 7.17 -7.30 3.68
CA GLU A 117 6.12 -6.28 3.53
C GLU A 117 5.04 -6.45 4.60
N PHE A 118 4.55 -7.69 4.80
CA PHE A 118 3.61 -8.03 5.87
C PHE A 118 4.20 -7.76 7.26
N THR A 119 5.46 -8.15 7.49
CA THR A 119 6.12 -7.93 8.78
C THR A 119 6.36 -6.44 9.05
N ALA A 120 6.79 -5.68 8.06
CA ALA A 120 6.98 -4.23 8.19
C ALA A 120 5.65 -3.52 8.51
N LEU A 121 4.58 -3.80 7.74
CA LEU A 121 3.27 -3.22 8.00
C LEU A 121 2.75 -3.58 9.39
N SER A 122 2.84 -4.86 9.79
CA SER A 122 2.35 -5.28 11.11
C SER A 122 3.14 -4.65 12.26
N GLN A 123 4.45 -4.46 12.10
CA GLN A 123 5.28 -3.76 13.10
C GLN A 123 4.91 -2.29 13.22
N LEU A 124 4.75 -1.59 12.09
CA LEU A 124 4.33 -0.19 12.08
C LEU A 124 2.94 -0.01 12.70
N LEU A 125 1.97 -0.84 12.32
CA LEU A 125 0.63 -0.83 12.92
C LEU A 125 0.67 -1.05 14.44
N PHE A 126 1.51 -1.98 14.90
CA PHE A 126 1.67 -2.21 16.33
C PHE A 126 2.31 -1.00 17.04
N MET A 127 3.32 -0.40 16.43
CA MET A 127 3.99 0.80 16.96
C MET A 127 3.06 2.01 17.04
N PHE A 128 2.14 2.14 16.08
CA PHE A 128 1.09 3.17 16.08
C PHE A 128 -0.20 2.72 16.79
N GLU A 129 -0.07 1.86 17.80
CA GLU A 129 -1.14 1.46 18.73
C GLU A 129 -2.37 0.82 18.06
N ASN A 130 -2.17 0.15 16.93
CA ASN A 130 -3.21 -0.63 16.26
C ASN A 130 -2.91 -2.16 16.29
N PRO A 131 -2.84 -2.78 17.49
CA PRO A 131 -2.43 -4.17 17.64
C PRO A 131 -3.38 -5.14 16.95
N ARG A 132 -4.66 -4.83 16.90
CA ARG A 132 -5.65 -5.70 16.24
C ARG A 132 -5.44 -5.79 14.74
N LYS A 133 -5.17 -4.65 14.06
CA LYS A 133 -4.88 -4.62 12.63
C LYS A 133 -3.51 -5.26 12.35
N ALA A 134 -2.51 -4.98 13.19
CA ALA A 134 -1.21 -5.64 13.12
C ALA A 134 -1.31 -7.17 13.16
N ALA A 135 -2.12 -7.69 14.10
CA ALA A 135 -2.37 -9.13 14.22
C ALA A 135 -3.06 -9.72 12.98
N LYS A 136 -4.06 -9.02 12.43
CA LYS A 136 -4.73 -9.46 11.19
C LYS A 136 -3.77 -9.53 10.01
N VAL A 137 -2.97 -8.50 9.80
CA VAL A 137 -2.00 -8.45 8.69
C VAL A 137 -1.03 -9.63 8.76
N ILE A 138 -0.43 -9.90 9.93
CA ILE A 138 0.51 -11.01 10.06
C ILE A 138 -0.19 -12.38 9.93
N GLU A 139 -1.41 -12.52 10.46
CA GLU A 139 -2.23 -13.73 10.33
C GLU A 139 -2.59 -14.01 8.87
N ASP A 140 -2.97 -12.98 8.12
CA ASP A 140 -3.28 -13.10 6.69
C ASP A 140 -2.05 -13.55 5.88
N GLY A 141 -0.88 -12.99 6.17
CA GLY A 141 0.37 -13.41 5.54
C GLY A 141 0.74 -14.86 5.86
N LEU A 142 0.50 -15.32 7.10
CA LEU A 142 0.69 -16.71 7.51
C LEU A 142 -0.30 -17.65 6.80
N ASN A 143 -1.57 -17.27 6.71
CA ASN A 143 -2.62 -18.06 6.08
C ASN A 143 -2.42 -18.21 4.56
N GLN A 144 -1.87 -17.18 3.92
CA GLN A 144 -1.52 -17.19 2.49
C GLN A 144 -0.19 -17.93 2.22
N GLY A 145 0.55 -18.32 3.26
CA GLY A 145 1.87 -18.96 3.11
C GLY A 145 2.98 -18.00 2.63
N ILE A 146 2.71 -16.69 2.55
CA ILE A 146 3.68 -15.66 2.21
C ILE A 146 4.63 -15.43 3.38
N VAL A 147 4.08 -15.42 4.59
CA VAL A 147 4.84 -15.29 5.83
C VAL A 147 5.10 -16.68 6.40
N LYS A 148 6.37 -16.97 6.68
CA LYS A 148 6.77 -18.25 7.27
C LYS A 148 6.38 -18.31 8.75
N ALA A 149 5.88 -19.47 9.17
CA ALA A 149 5.51 -19.74 10.55
C ALA A 149 6.76 -20.03 11.43
N GLU A 150 7.70 -19.09 11.45
CA GLU A 150 8.90 -19.12 12.30
C GLU A 150 8.57 -18.62 13.71
N GLU A 151 9.38 -18.97 14.68
CA GLU A 151 9.20 -18.59 16.08
C GLU A 151 8.95 -17.07 16.24
N LYS A 152 9.81 -16.24 15.65
CA LYS A 152 9.71 -14.77 15.70
C LYS A 152 8.35 -14.26 15.19
N THR A 153 7.89 -14.78 14.07
CA THR A 153 6.63 -14.37 13.45
C THR A 153 5.42 -14.82 14.26
N LEU A 154 5.46 -16.06 14.77
CA LEU A 154 4.39 -16.60 15.61
C LEU A 154 4.31 -15.87 16.96
N LYS A 155 5.47 -15.52 17.57
CA LYS A 155 5.52 -14.67 18.77
C LYS A 155 4.90 -13.31 18.51
N ALA A 156 5.23 -12.66 17.39
CA ALA A 156 4.66 -11.37 17.02
C ALA A 156 3.13 -11.45 16.85
N ALA A 157 2.61 -12.43 16.11
CA ALA A 157 1.19 -12.65 15.95
C ALA A 157 0.48 -12.85 17.30
N ALA A 158 1.07 -13.67 18.19
CA ALA A 158 0.55 -13.90 19.55
C ALA A 158 0.53 -12.61 20.37
N GLN A 159 1.62 -11.84 20.35
CA GLN A 159 1.74 -10.58 21.07
C GLN A 159 0.73 -9.54 20.59
N TYR A 160 0.53 -9.41 19.28
CA TYR A 160 -0.43 -8.45 18.72
C TYR A 160 -1.86 -8.80 19.10
N TRP A 161 -2.27 -10.09 19.02
CA TRP A 161 -3.57 -10.54 19.51
C TRP A 161 -3.72 -10.36 21.04
N HIS A 162 -2.66 -10.60 21.80
CA HIS A 162 -2.66 -10.37 23.24
C HIS A 162 -2.87 -8.88 23.58
N SER A 163 -2.10 -8.00 22.93
CA SER A 163 -2.19 -6.56 23.13
C SER A 163 -3.56 -5.99 22.71
N SER A 164 -4.23 -6.63 21.75
CA SER A 164 -5.61 -6.29 21.38
C SER A 164 -6.66 -6.88 22.34
N LYS A 165 -6.24 -7.56 23.42
CA LYS A 165 -7.07 -8.26 24.41
C LYS A 165 -7.88 -9.45 23.86
N GLU A 166 -7.53 -9.94 22.67
CA GLU A 166 -8.13 -11.13 22.05
C GLU A 166 -7.35 -12.40 22.42
N LEU A 167 -7.40 -12.75 23.70
CA LEU A 167 -6.56 -13.81 24.28
C LEU A 167 -6.83 -15.19 23.65
N GLU A 168 -8.06 -15.48 23.28
CA GLU A 168 -8.41 -16.76 22.65
C GLU A 168 -7.75 -16.90 21.26
N ARG A 169 -7.53 -15.78 20.56
CA ARG A 169 -6.80 -15.76 19.29
C ARG A 169 -5.28 -15.79 19.50
N ALA A 170 -4.77 -15.23 20.59
CA ALA A 170 -3.35 -15.25 20.92
C ALA A 170 -2.84 -16.66 21.30
N LYS A 171 -3.61 -17.42 22.08
CA LYS A 171 -3.24 -18.76 22.59
C LYS A 171 -2.69 -19.74 21.54
N PRO A 172 -3.35 -19.95 20.39
CA PRO A 172 -2.85 -20.88 19.38
C PRO A 172 -1.50 -20.44 18.80
N TYR A 173 -1.24 -19.16 18.68
CA TYR A 173 0.04 -18.64 18.19
C TYR A 173 1.16 -18.82 19.21
N TYR A 174 0.91 -18.59 20.50
CA TYR A 174 1.87 -18.93 21.57
C TYR A 174 2.21 -20.42 21.56
N LYS A 175 1.21 -21.30 21.47
CA LYS A 175 1.43 -22.75 21.40
C LYS A 175 2.24 -23.17 20.17
N LYS A 176 1.97 -22.57 19.00
CA LYS A 176 2.75 -22.82 17.78
C LYS A 176 4.18 -22.32 17.93
N ALA A 177 4.37 -21.11 18.46
CA ALA A 177 5.70 -20.54 18.70
C ALA A 177 6.53 -21.43 19.64
N ALA A 178 5.93 -21.88 20.74
CA ALA A 178 6.59 -22.79 21.68
C ALA A 178 7.06 -24.12 21.05
N LYS A 179 6.28 -24.66 20.10
CA LYS A 179 6.66 -25.89 19.39
C LYS A 179 7.84 -25.72 18.44
N VAL A 180 8.02 -24.53 17.85
CA VAL A 180 9.12 -24.24 16.92
C VAL A 180 10.32 -23.61 17.62
N SER A 181 10.16 -23.16 18.86
CA SER A 181 11.24 -22.63 19.68
C SER A 181 12.23 -23.75 20.06
N LYS A 182 13.51 -23.49 19.81
CA LYS A 182 14.59 -24.39 20.23
C LYS A 182 14.99 -24.22 21.71
N GLU A 183 14.53 -23.13 22.32
CA GLU A 183 15.00 -22.73 23.67
C GLU A 183 14.03 -23.09 24.80
N GLY A 184 12.84 -23.58 24.48
CA GLY A 184 11.88 -24.02 25.51
C GLY A 184 11.32 -22.95 26.45
N GLU A 185 11.67 -21.67 26.24
CA GLU A 185 11.31 -20.54 27.11
C GLU A 185 9.84 -20.10 27.06
N LEU A 186 8.99 -20.81 26.33
CA LEU A 186 7.60 -20.43 26.09
C LEU A 186 6.56 -21.30 26.82
N TYR A 187 6.99 -22.02 27.86
CA TYR A 187 6.12 -22.80 28.73
C TYR A 187 5.90 -22.15 30.08
#